data_250c4961b730278fc755c41509fc6d38
#
_entry.id   250c4961b730278fc755c41509fc6d38
#
_cell.length_a   1.000
_cell.length_b   1.000
_cell.length_c   1.000
_cell.angle_alpha   90.00
_cell.angle_beta   90.00
_cell.angle_gamma   90.00
#
_symmetry.space_group_name_H-M   'P 1'
#
loop_
_entity.id
_entity.type
_entity.pdbx_description
1 polymer ?
#
loop_
_entity_poly.entity_id
_entity_poly.type
_entity_poly.pdbx_seq_one_letter_code
_entity_poly.pdbx_strand_id
1 'polypeptide(L)'
;MNQENYDDVAVESFDEMYDLLAAILARGIGIQLKQGLYREYINRQEELPVMRGKINLPGTIRNRLARKQLLTCDYDELSENNLLNQIIKTVVMLLLRNTKVKAEYKDDLKKKMLFFSDVDTLEPTSIRWSSIDFSEII
;
A
#
# COMPACT_ATOMS: atom_id res chain seq x y z
N MET A 1 -2.68 14.00 20.39
CA MET A 1 -1.31 14.19 20.95
C MET A 1 -0.87 15.60 20.61
N ASN A 2 -0.35 16.32 21.58
CA ASN A 2 0.10 17.68 21.34
C ASN A 2 1.55 17.73 20.84
N GLN A 3 2.00 18.90 20.39
CA GLN A 3 3.33 19.11 19.84
C GLN A 3 4.45 18.83 20.86
N GLU A 4 4.21 19.11 22.12
CA GLU A 4 5.20 18.91 23.19
C GLU A 4 5.61 17.44 23.32
N ASN A 5 4.67 16.51 23.21
CA ASN A 5 4.97 15.08 23.27
C ASN A 5 5.87 14.61 22.12
N TYR A 6 5.68 15.17 20.94
CA TYR A 6 6.56 14.86 19.80
C TYR A 6 7.94 15.44 19.98
N ASP A 7 8.04 16.67 20.46
CA ASP A 7 9.32 17.33 20.66
C ASP A 7 10.14 16.61 21.75
N ASP A 8 9.51 16.20 22.85
CA ASP A 8 10.16 15.45 23.91
C ASP A 8 10.73 14.13 23.41
N VAL A 9 9.97 13.40 22.59
CA VAL A 9 10.43 12.14 22.00
C VAL A 9 11.55 12.39 21.00
N ALA A 10 11.48 13.47 20.22
CA ALA A 10 12.46 13.77 19.17
C ALA A 10 13.85 14.10 19.70
N VAL A 11 13.97 14.59 20.94
CA VAL A 11 15.27 14.88 21.55
C VAL A 11 15.91 13.68 22.25
N GLU A 12 15.20 12.55 22.32
CA GLU A 12 15.75 11.32 22.87
C GLU A 12 16.71 10.66 21.86
N SER A 13 17.26 9.50 22.19
CA SER A 13 18.29 8.85 21.41
C SER A 13 17.82 8.44 20.00
N PHE A 14 18.78 8.22 19.08
CA PHE A 14 18.48 7.68 17.75
C PHE A 14 17.75 6.34 17.79
N ASP A 15 17.96 5.54 18.83
CA ASP A 15 17.29 4.24 18.98
C ASP A 15 15.78 4.40 19.15
N GLU A 16 15.34 5.55 19.67
CA GLU A 16 13.93 5.85 19.85
C GLU A 16 13.28 6.47 18.62
N MET A 17 14.06 6.87 17.62
CA MET A 17 13.54 7.36 16.34
C MET A 17 12.67 6.31 15.65
N TYR A 18 13.09 5.05 15.70
CA TYR A 18 12.31 3.97 15.09
C TYR A 18 11.00 3.73 15.83
N ASP A 19 11.00 3.85 17.15
CA ASP A 19 9.76 3.76 17.94
C ASP A 19 8.81 4.91 17.63
N LEU A 20 9.34 6.13 17.49
CA LEU A 20 8.56 7.29 17.11
C LEU A 20 7.93 7.09 15.72
N LEU A 21 8.73 6.65 14.76
CA LEU A 21 8.24 6.39 13.41
C LEU A 21 7.15 5.31 13.41
N ALA A 22 7.36 4.23 14.15
CA ALA A 22 6.37 3.17 14.29
C ALA A 22 5.07 3.69 14.91
N ALA A 23 5.16 4.54 15.94
CA ALA A 23 3.98 5.13 16.59
C ALA A 23 3.21 6.05 15.64
N ILE A 24 3.92 6.88 14.88
CA ILE A 24 3.31 7.79 13.91
C ILE A 24 2.59 7.01 12.81
N LEU A 25 3.24 5.98 12.26
CA LEU A 25 2.64 5.12 11.24
C LEU A 25 1.42 4.38 11.77
N ALA A 26 1.53 3.80 12.96
CA ALA A 26 0.42 3.07 13.57
C ALA A 26 -0.79 3.98 13.77
N ARG A 27 -0.58 5.21 14.19
CA ARG A 27 -1.65 6.20 14.36
C ARG A 27 -2.27 6.59 13.02
N GLY A 28 -1.44 6.90 12.02
CA GLY A 28 -1.92 7.29 10.70
C GLY A 28 -2.73 6.18 10.04
N ILE A 29 -2.24 4.96 10.10
CA ILE A 29 -2.94 3.79 9.58
C ILE A 29 -4.26 3.58 10.33
N GLY A 30 -4.26 3.73 11.66
CA GLY A 30 -5.47 3.59 12.47
C GLY A 30 -6.55 4.59 12.07
N ILE A 31 -6.18 5.82 11.76
CA ILE A 31 -7.10 6.85 11.29
C ILE A 31 -7.68 6.46 9.92
N GLN A 32 -6.84 5.97 9.03
CA GLN A 32 -7.28 5.51 7.70
C GLN A 32 -8.23 4.33 7.79
N LEU A 33 -7.95 3.37 8.66
CA LEU A 33 -8.78 2.18 8.81
C LEU A 33 -10.20 2.51 9.29
N LYS A 34 -10.38 3.59 10.04
CA LYS A 34 -11.71 4.05 10.45
C LYS A 34 -12.57 4.49 9.27
N GLN A 35 -11.95 4.98 8.22
CA GLN A 35 -12.61 5.45 7.01
C GLN A 35 -12.61 4.39 5.90
N GLY A 36 -11.96 3.25 6.13
CA GLY A 36 -11.62 2.27 5.12
C GLY A 36 -10.28 2.58 4.49
N LEU A 37 -9.58 1.55 3.99
CA LEU A 37 -8.30 1.76 3.33
C LEU A 37 -8.47 2.64 2.10
N TYR A 38 -7.47 3.50 1.86
CA TYR A 38 -7.42 4.34 0.67
C TYR A 38 -7.52 3.48 -0.59
N ARG A 39 -8.40 3.90 -1.50
CA ARG A 39 -8.62 3.21 -2.78
C ARG A 39 -8.33 4.13 -3.93
N GLU A 40 -7.79 3.56 -4.98
CA GLU A 40 -7.44 4.28 -6.20
C GLU A 40 -7.86 3.47 -7.40
N TYR A 41 -8.28 4.14 -8.48
CA TYR A 41 -8.57 3.45 -9.72
C TYR A 41 -7.26 2.98 -10.35
N ILE A 42 -7.20 1.69 -10.66
CA ILE A 42 -6.07 1.05 -11.32
C ILE A 42 -6.57 0.51 -12.64
N ASN A 43 -5.85 0.82 -13.73
CA ASN A 43 -6.15 0.23 -15.03
C ASN A 43 -5.68 -1.22 -15.04
N ARG A 44 -6.59 -2.12 -15.43
CA ARG A 44 -6.29 -3.54 -15.57
C ARG A 44 -6.54 -4.00 -16.99
N GLN A 45 -5.66 -4.89 -17.45
CA GLN A 45 -5.85 -5.61 -18.69
C GLN A 45 -5.93 -7.09 -18.35
N GLU A 46 -7.06 -7.71 -18.69
CA GLU A 46 -7.30 -9.13 -18.41
C GLU A 46 -7.90 -9.84 -19.61
N GLU A 47 -7.61 -11.13 -19.71
CA GLU A 47 -8.25 -12.01 -20.66
C GLU A 47 -9.47 -12.65 -20.01
N LEU A 48 -10.66 -12.34 -20.53
CA LEU A 48 -11.94 -12.73 -19.94
C LEU A 48 -12.86 -13.41 -20.97
N PRO A 49 -13.70 -14.35 -20.52
CA PRO A 49 -14.67 -14.99 -21.42
C PRO A 49 -15.81 -14.05 -21.82
N VAL A 50 -16.04 -12.99 -21.07
CA VAL A 50 -17.07 -11.99 -21.34
C VAL A 50 -16.47 -10.60 -21.32
N MET A 51 -17.10 -9.66 -22.01
CA MET A 51 -16.65 -8.29 -22.09
C MET A 51 -16.76 -7.57 -20.74
N ARG A 52 -15.68 -6.87 -20.37
CA ARG A 52 -15.64 -5.97 -19.21
C ARG A 52 -14.87 -4.72 -19.60
N GLY A 53 -15.50 -3.57 -19.40
CA GLY A 53 -14.89 -2.31 -19.77
C GLY A 53 -14.72 -2.16 -21.28
N LYS A 54 -13.51 -1.98 -21.74
CA LYS A 54 -13.16 -1.71 -23.13
C LYS A 54 -12.40 -2.89 -23.74
N ILE A 55 -12.80 -3.31 -24.94
CA ILE A 55 -12.09 -4.38 -25.64
C ILE A 55 -10.78 -3.85 -26.19
N ASN A 56 -9.70 -4.58 -25.90
CA ASN A 56 -8.41 -4.38 -26.52
C ASN A 56 -8.37 -5.23 -27.79
N LEU A 57 -8.45 -4.58 -28.96
CA LEU A 57 -8.53 -5.29 -30.24
C LEU A 57 -7.29 -6.12 -30.55
N PRO A 58 -6.05 -5.60 -30.45
CA PRO A 58 -4.86 -6.40 -30.73
C PRO A 58 -4.77 -7.67 -29.91
N GLY A 59 -5.05 -7.57 -28.60
CA GLY A 59 -5.02 -8.73 -27.70
C GLY A 59 -6.12 -9.75 -28.03
N THR A 60 -7.31 -9.28 -28.32
CA THR A 60 -8.44 -10.14 -28.71
C THR A 60 -8.16 -10.86 -30.01
N ILE A 61 -7.59 -10.18 -30.99
CA ILE A 61 -7.19 -10.79 -32.27
C ILE A 61 -6.14 -11.87 -32.04
N ARG A 62 -5.13 -11.62 -31.20
CA ARG A 62 -4.12 -12.63 -30.86
C ARG A 62 -4.77 -13.87 -30.23
N ASN A 63 -5.74 -13.69 -29.34
CA ASN A 63 -6.48 -14.80 -28.73
C ASN A 63 -7.21 -15.62 -29.79
N ARG A 64 -7.85 -14.93 -30.73
CA ARG A 64 -8.57 -15.57 -31.82
C ARG A 64 -7.66 -16.41 -32.72
N LEU A 65 -6.50 -15.85 -33.07
CA LEU A 65 -5.49 -16.55 -33.87
C LEU A 65 -4.91 -17.75 -33.12
N ALA A 66 -4.81 -17.66 -31.80
CA ALA A 66 -4.38 -18.78 -30.97
C ALA A 66 -5.50 -19.75 -30.59
N ARG A 67 -6.69 -19.56 -31.18
CA ARG A 67 -7.90 -20.36 -30.91
C ARG A 67 -8.37 -20.32 -29.44
N LYS A 68 -8.11 -19.23 -28.77
CA LYS A 68 -8.63 -18.98 -27.41
C LYS A 68 -9.94 -18.19 -27.51
N GLN A 69 -10.95 -18.63 -26.77
CA GLN A 69 -12.25 -17.94 -26.72
C GLN A 69 -12.27 -16.91 -25.60
N LEU A 70 -11.29 -16.01 -25.61
CA LEU A 70 -11.12 -14.98 -24.60
C LEU A 70 -11.05 -13.60 -25.25
N LEU A 71 -11.61 -12.62 -24.56
CA LEU A 71 -11.50 -11.21 -24.92
C LEU A 71 -10.43 -10.58 -24.05
N THR A 72 -9.56 -9.79 -24.67
CA THR A 72 -8.64 -8.94 -23.89
C THR A 72 -9.38 -7.65 -23.57
N CYS A 73 -9.60 -7.40 -22.29
CA CYS A 73 -10.38 -6.27 -21.79
C CYS A 73 -9.52 -5.32 -20.98
N ASP A 74 -9.71 -4.02 -21.22
CA ASP A 74 -9.13 -2.94 -20.41
C ASP A 74 -10.24 -2.33 -19.57
N TYR A 75 -10.04 -2.26 -18.27
CA TYR A 75 -11.00 -1.64 -17.36
C TYR A 75 -10.30 -1.03 -16.16
N ASP A 76 -10.99 -0.08 -15.53
CA ASP A 76 -10.53 0.52 -14.29
C ASP A 76 -11.17 -0.19 -13.11
N GLU A 77 -10.39 -0.47 -12.09
CA GLU A 77 -10.84 -1.09 -10.86
C GLU A 77 -10.45 -0.22 -9.67
N LEU A 78 -11.39 0.01 -8.77
CA LEU A 78 -11.11 0.69 -7.52
C LEU A 78 -10.44 -0.29 -6.58
N SER A 79 -9.17 -0.04 -6.25
CA SER A 79 -8.34 -1.04 -5.58
C SER A 79 -7.61 -0.45 -4.38
N GLU A 80 -7.53 -1.25 -3.31
CA GLU A 80 -6.68 -1.00 -2.15
C GLU A 80 -5.21 -1.32 -2.46
N ASN A 81 -4.94 -2.14 -3.46
CA ASN A 81 -3.59 -2.50 -3.86
C ASN A 81 -2.98 -1.43 -4.78
N ASN A 82 -2.89 -0.22 -4.28
CA ASN A 82 -2.32 0.93 -4.97
C ASN A 82 -0.92 1.25 -4.44
N LEU A 83 -0.21 2.12 -5.14
CA LEU A 83 1.16 2.45 -4.80
C LEU A 83 1.31 2.99 -3.37
N LEU A 84 0.41 3.86 -2.94
CA LEU A 84 0.47 4.44 -1.60
C LEU A 84 0.40 3.36 -0.51
N ASN A 85 -0.59 2.48 -0.60
CA ASN A 85 -0.74 1.39 0.37
C ASN A 85 0.40 0.38 0.29
N GLN A 86 0.92 0.12 -0.90
CA GLN A 86 2.10 -0.73 -1.09
C GLN A 86 3.32 -0.17 -0.38
N ILE A 87 3.52 1.14 -0.44
CA ILE A 87 4.62 1.82 0.26
C ILE A 87 4.43 1.73 1.76
N ILE A 88 3.23 2.02 2.25
CA ILE A 88 2.92 1.92 3.68
C ILE A 88 3.22 0.52 4.19
N LYS A 89 2.72 -0.50 3.51
CA LYS A 89 2.97 -1.89 3.90
C LYS A 89 4.46 -2.23 3.89
N THR A 90 5.18 -1.81 2.86
CA THR A 90 6.61 -2.07 2.73
C THR A 90 7.40 -1.44 3.88
N VAL A 91 7.11 -0.18 4.21
CA VAL A 91 7.78 0.52 5.32
C VAL A 91 7.46 -0.16 6.65
N VAL A 92 6.21 -0.55 6.88
CA VAL A 92 5.83 -1.27 8.11
C VAL A 92 6.56 -2.60 8.21
N MET A 93 6.65 -3.35 7.12
CA MET A 93 7.37 -4.63 7.12
C MET A 93 8.86 -4.45 7.44
N LEU A 94 9.48 -3.35 6.97
CA LEU A 94 10.85 -3.02 7.32
C LEU A 94 10.99 -2.69 8.82
N LEU A 95 10.04 -1.94 9.38
CA LEU A 95 10.03 -1.66 10.82
C LEU A 95 9.84 -2.91 11.66
N LEU A 96 9.01 -3.85 11.22
CA LEU A 96 8.79 -5.11 11.92
C LEU A 96 10.05 -5.98 11.98
N ARG A 97 10.96 -5.84 11.02
CA ARG A 97 12.24 -6.53 11.00
C ARG A 97 13.32 -5.82 11.81
N ASN A 98 13.09 -4.58 12.20
CA ASN A 98 14.08 -3.78 12.91
C ASN A 98 14.08 -4.16 14.38
N THR A 99 15.24 -4.57 14.92
CA THR A 99 15.39 -4.99 16.31
C THR A 99 15.26 -3.85 17.30
N LYS A 100 15.41 -2.61 16.83
CA LYS A 100 15.34 -1.42 17.69
C LYS A 100 13.92 -0.99 18.02
N VAL A 101 12.92 -1.47 17.26
CA VAL A 101 11.52 -1.14 17.52
C VAL A 101 11.01 -2.01 18.66
N LYS A 102 10.38 -1.37 19.65
CA LYS A 102 9.81 -2.08 20.80
C LYS A 102 8.66 -3.01 20.40
N ALA A 103 8.53 -4.11 21.13
CA ALA A 103 7.52 -5.14 20.85
C ALA A 103 6.09 -4.60 20.86
N GLU A 104 5.77 -3.66 21.76
CA GLU A 104 4.43 -3.09 21.84
C GLU A 104 4.01 -2.37 20.54
N TYR A 105 4.94 -1.65 19.91
CA TYR A 105 4.69 -0.98 18.63
C TYR A 105 4.60 -1.99 17.49
N LYS A 106 5.45 -3.02 17.52
CA LYS A 106 5.39 -4.10 16.53
C LYS A 106 4.07 -4.84 16.57
N ASP A 107 3.55 -5.13 17.75
CA ASP A 107 2.28 -5.83 17.91
C ASP A 107 1.12 -5.02 17.35
N ASP A 108 1.11 -3.72 17.60
CA ASP A 108 0.09 -2.82 17.07
C ASP A 108 0.15 -2.77 15.53
N LEU A 109 1.34 -2.61 14.96
CA LEU A 109 1.53 -2.60 13.52
C LEU A 109 1.13 -3.92 12.88
N LYS A 110 1.46 -5.06 13.50
CA LYS A 110 1.05 -6.38 13.00
C LYS A 110 -0.46 -6.51 12.92
N LYS A 111 -1.18 -6.04 13.93
CA LYS A 111 -2.65 -6.07 13.92
C LYS A 111 -3.21 -5.24 12.77
N LYS A 112 -2.65 -4.05 12.55
CA LYS A 112 -3.08 -3.18 11.46
C LYS A 112 -2.77 -3.76 10.08
N MET A 113 -1.67 -4.49 9.95
CA MET A 113 -1.28 -5.12 8.69
C MET A 113 -2.22 -6.26 8.26
N LEU A 114 -3.03 -6.78 9.15
CA LEU A 114 -4.06 -7.75 8.76
C LEU A 114 -5.05 -7.17 7.74
N PHE A 115 -5.28 -5.87 7.77
CA PHE A 115 -6.16 -5.19 6.81
C PHE A 115 -5.49 -4.92 5.46
N PHE A 116 -4.20 -5.17 5.35
CA PHE A 116 -3.40 -4.96 4.14
C PHE A 116 -3.09 -6.28 3.42
N SER A 117 -3.86 -7.34 3.67
CA SER A 117 -3.58 -8.66 3.10
C SER A 117 -3.60 -8.66 1.57
N ASP A 118 -4.45 -7.84 0.96
CA ASP A 118 -4.57 -7.73 -0.50
C ASP A 118 -3.61 -6.71 -1.11
N VAL A 119 -2.76 -6.10 -0.29
CA VAL A 119 -1.78 -5.10 -0.71
C VAL A 119 -0.42 -5.76 -0.88
N ASP A 120 0.21 -5.56 -2.03
CA ASP A 120 1.54 -6.11 -2.30
C ASP A 120 2.63 -5.28 -1.64
N THR A 121 3.77 -5.90 -1.38
CA THR A 121 4.98 -5.20 -0.96
C THR A 121 5.83 -4.84 -2.17
N LEU A 122 6.68 -3.82 -2.00
CA LEU A 122 7.59 -3.35 -3.04
C LEU A 122 9.04 -3.56 -2.63
N GLU A 123 9.92 -3.63 -3.62
CA GLU A 123 11.36 -3.46 -3.37
C GLU A 123 11.60 -1.97 -3.08
N PRO A 124 12.19 -1.61 -1.90
CA PRO A 124 12.36 -0.21 -1.54
C PRO A 124 13.15 0.60 -2.57
N THR A 125 14.08 -0.02 -3.28
CA THR A 125 14.90 0.63 -4.31
C THR A 125 14.12 0.99 -5.57
N SER A 126 12.94 0.38 -5.79
CA SER A 126 12.12 0.64 -6.96
C SER A 126 11.11 1.78 -6.75
N ILE A 127 11.02 2.31 -5.54
CA ILE A 127 10.05 3.34 -5.20
C ILE A 127 10.49 4.70 -5.73
N ARG A 128 9.61 5.35 -6.50
CA ARG A 128 9.81 6.73 -6.97
C ARG A 128 9.19 7.69 -5.98
N TRP A 129 9.94 8.06 -4.98
CA TRP A 129 9.46 8.88 -3.88
C TRP A 129 8.89 10.23 -4.32
N SER A 130 9.41 10.81 -5.39
CA SER A 130 8.95 12.09 -5.92
C SER A 130 7.56 12.05 -6.55
N SER A 131 7.07 10.88 -6.92
CA SER A 131 5.76 10.71 -7.56
C SER A 131 4.64 10.42 -6.56
N ILE A 132 4.95 10.37 -5.27
CA ILE A 132 4.02 9.94 -4.24
C ILE A 132 3.36 11.17 -3.59
N ASP A 133 2.04 11.10 -3.45
CA ASP A 133 1.28 12.09 -2.70
C ASP A 133 1.03 11.56 -1.29
N PHE A 134 1.76 12.12 -0.33
CA PHE A 134 1.64 11.74 1.07
C PHE A 134 0.49 12.45 1.80
N SER A 135 -0.21 13.36 1.15
CA SER A 135 -1.31 14.11 1.79
C SER A 135 -2.44 13.19 2.25
N GLU A 136 -2.61 12.04 1.60
CA GLU A 136 -3.65 11.07 1.94
C GLU A 136 -3.34 10.29 3.23
N ILE A 137 -2.09 10.31 3.70
CA ILE A 137 -1.67 9.61 4.91
C ILE A 137 -1.70 10.53 6.14
N ILE A 138 -1.41 11.79 5.94
CA ILE A 138 -1.18 12.75 7.02
C ILE A 138 -2.47 13.47 7.46
#